data_1d2d26d548fc4bd46bdc87beeb454b66
#
_entry.id   1d2d26d548fc4bd46bdc87beeb454b66
#
_cell.length_a   1.000
_cell.length_b   1.000
_cell.length_c   1.000
_cell.angle_alpha   90.00
_cell.angle_beta   90.00
_cell.angle_gamma   90.00
#
_symmetry.space_group_name_H-M   'P 1'
#
loop_
_entity.id
_entity.type
_entity.pdbx_description
1 polymer ?
#
loop_
_entity_poly.entity_id
_entity_poly.type
_entity_poly.pdbx_seq_one_letter_code
_entity_poly.pdbx_strand_id
1 'polypeptide(L)'
;VERSRGLGDVYKRQGYVPVTSSISGYRPTVRHTFGGWSSHSSNDSVGFDKMQQDISGHYFFPREGAYVQLKGQSKYASRLDTCEVSTFYFLNKGFAAVRSKVNNAAEGELHEEVGTGGVQAVSVRGRIGQVRWSVEQADSVTFYGVAMDGRQGISLDNFSVRGSSGLHLRSIPLHTLCDFQRLRPYDLIVVQYGLNVATERGIKYDGYKKGMLSVIEHLKTAFPETSILLVSVGDREYKNENGDLRTMPGVKNLIRYQQSIAADSHIAFWNMYEAMGGQGSIVDMIGQKMANLDYTHINFKGGKHLAGILFETLMYGKEQYERRKAYEEE
;
A
#
# COMPACT_ATOMS: atom_id res chain seq x y z
N VAL A 1 -7.24 18.96 -21.36
CA VAL A 1 -6.71 17.76 -22.07
C VAL A 1 -5.18 17.81 -22.17
N GLU A 2 -4.57 18.98 -22.36
CA GLU A 2 -3.09 19.10 -22.39
C GLU A 2 -2.41 19.00 -21.01
N ARG A 3 -3.08 19.43 -19.92
CA ARG A 3 -2.54 19.35 -18.56
C ARG A 3 -2.38 17.91 -18.04
N SER A 4 -3.16 16.95 -18.52
CA SER A 4 -3.04 15.54 -18.15
C SER A 4 -1.88 14.82 -18.85
N ARG A 5 -1.34 15.33 -19.96
CA ARG A 5 -0.22 14.73 -20.69
C ARG A 5 1.12 14.90 -19.96
N GLY A 6 1.34 16.01 -19.27
CA GLY A 6 2.57 16.25 -18.49
C GLY A 6 2.69 15.36 -17.25
N LEU A 7 1.57 15.03 -16.59
CA LEU A 7 1.54 14.15 -15.42
C LEU A 7 1.52 12.66 -15.79
N GLY A 8 1.09 12.29 -17.00
CA GLY A 8 1.11 10.90 -17.47
C GLY A 8 2.50 10.27 -17.51
N ASP A 9 3.56 11.07 -17.52
CA ASP A 9 4.94 10.58 -17.45
C ASP A 9 5.50 10.45 -16.03
N VAL A 10 4.81 10.97 -15.02
CA VAL A 10 5.23 10.99 -13.61
C VAL A 10 4.79 9.74 -12.84
N TYR A 11 3.81 8.98 -13.32
CA TYR A 11 3.15 7.86 -12.62
C TYR A 11 3.84 6.51 -12.75
N LYS A 12 5.14 6.40 -12.78
CA LYS A 12 5.70 5.25 -13.46
C LYS A 12 6.60 4.35 -12.66
N ARG A 13 6.32 4.11 -11.36
CA ARG A 13 7.26 3.20 -10.71
C ARG A 13 6.60 2.29 -9.71
N GLN A 14 6.95 1.01 -9.82
CA GLN A 14 6.60 0.02 -8.84
C GLN A 14 7.46 0.28 -7.62
N GLY A 15 6.84 0.68 -6.52
CA GLY A 15 7.52 0.88 -5.25
C GLY A 15 7.89 -0.42 -4.54
N TYR A 16 7.77 -0.41 -3.22
CA TYR A 16 8.03 -1.55 -2.36
C TYR A 16 7.02 -2.69 -2.57
N VAL A 17 7.53 -3.92 -2.60
CA VAL A 17 6.74 -5.15 -2.57
C VAL A 17 7.31 -6.11 -1.52
N PRO A 18 6.50 -6.78 -0.69
CA PRO A 18 6.97 -7.84 0.18
C PRO A 18 7.66 -8.95 -0.60
N VAL A 19 8.62 -9.64 -0.01
CA VAL A 19 9.38 -10.73 -0.65
C VAL A 19 8.46 -11.76 -1.30
N THR A 20 7.39 -12.16 -0.63
CA THR A 20 6.30 -12.93 -1.24
C THR A 20 5.01 -12.13 -1.18
N SER A 21 4.08 -12.37 -2.09
CA SER A 21 2.82 -11.63 -2.11
C SER A 21 1.70 -12.44 -2.75
N SER A 22 0.60 -12.63 -2.01
CA SER A 22 -0.63 -13.24 -2.53
C SER A 22 -1.33 -12.37 -3.58
N ILE A 23 -0.96 -11.09 -3.67
CA ILE A 23 -1.51 -10.12 -4.62
C ILE A 23 -0.53 -9.79 -5.77
N SER A 24 0.52 -10.61 -5.96
CA SER A 24 1.51 -10.38 -7.03
C SER A 24 0.88 -10.28 -8.42
N GLY A 25 -0.14 -11.08 -8.71
CA GLY A 25 -0.90 -11.03 -9.97
C GLY A 25 -1.72 -9.76 -10.18
N TYR A 26 -1.98 -8.98 -9.14
CA TYR A 26 -2.70 -7.70 -9.20
C TYR A 26 -1.77 -6.49 -9.34
N ARG A 27 -0.46 -6.71 -9.51
CA ARG A 27 0.53 -5.66 -9.75
C ARG A 27 0.90 -5.61 -11.23
N PRO A 28 0.17 -4.86 -12.05
CA PRO A 28 0.34 -4.91 -13.51
C PRO A 28 1.64 -4.28 -14.01
N THR A 29 2.31 -3.48 -13.17
CA THR A 29 3.51 -2.70 -13.55
C THR A 29 4.80 -3.45 -13.37
N VAL A 30 4.77 -4.55 -12.60
CA VAL A 30 5.94 -5.40 -12.35
C VAL A 30 5.56 -6.87 -12.37
N ARG A 31 6.40 -7.70 -12.97
CA ARG A 31 6.35 -9.15 -12.80
C ARG A 31 7.16 -9.53 -11.56
N HIS A 32 6.49 -10.10 -10.57
CA HIS A 32 7.06 -10.50 -9.29
C HIS A 32 7.14 -12.02 -9.21
N THR A 33 8.33 -12.56 -9.06
CA THR A 33 8.58 -13.99 -8.86
C THR A 33 9.47 -14.20 -7.64
N PHE A 34 9.25 -15.26 -6.91
CA PHE A 34 9.97 -15.56 -5.67
C PHE A 34 9.96 -17.06 -5.37
N GLY A 35 10.88 -17.50 -4.55
CA GLY A 35 10.97 -18.89 -4.09
C GLY A 35 11.87 -19.03 -2.87
N GLY A 36 11.74 -20.14 -2.12
CA GLY A 36 12.59 -20.44 -0.98
C GLY A 36 12.29 -19.63 0.29
N TRP A 37 11.02 -19.26 0.56
CA TRP A 37 10.67 -18.44 1.73
C TRP A 37 9.70 -19.13 2.68
N SER A 38 9.90 -18.93 3.98
CA SER A 38 8.88 -19.09 5.01
C SER A 38 8.22 -17.73 5.23
N SER A 39 6.92 -17.64 4.95
CA SER A 39 6.16 -16.38 4.98
C SER A 39 5.29 -16.32 6.22
N HIS A 40 5.27 -15.17 6.88
CA HIS A 40 4.45 -14.87 8.05
C HIS A 40 3.69 -13.55 7.83
N SER A 41 2.44 -13.54 8.25
CA SER A 41 1.51 -12.43 8.01
C SER A 41 0.74 -12.10 9.28
N SER A 42 0.39 -10.84 9.47
CA SER A 42 -0.48 -10.37 10.56
C SER A 42 -1.88 -11.02 10.58
N ASN A 43 -2.23 -11.77 9.53
CA ASN A 43 -3.45 -12.58 9.47
C ASN A 43 -3.23 -14.02 9.97
N ASP A 44 -2.01 -14.43 10.27
CA ASP A 44 -1.73 -15.78 10.78
C ASP A 44 -2.26 -15.90 12.21
N SER A 45 -3.04 -16.94 12.46
CA SER A 45 -3.66 -17.16 13.76
C SER A 45 -2.68 -17.67 14.83
N VAL A 46 -1.59 -18.29 14.41
CA VAL A 46 -0.56 -18.91 15.29
C VAL A 46 0.83 -18.62 14.73
N GLY A 47 1.79 -18.38 15.62
CA GLY A 47 3.21 -18.28 15.26
C GLY A 47 3.64 -16.96 14.64
N PHE A 48 2.77 -15.94 14.59
CA PHE A 48 3.14 -14.61 14.12
C PHE A 48 3.79 -13.79 15.25
N ASP A 49 5.05 -13.42 15.03
CA ASP A 49 5.79 -12.53 15.94
C ASP A 49 5.63 -11.07 15.48
N LYS A 50 4.86 -10.31 16.26
CA LYS A 50 4.60 -8.89 15.96
C LYS A 50 5.87 -8.03 15.96
N MET A 51 6.92 -8.46 16.66
CA MET A 51 8.18 -7.71 16.74
C MET A 51 9.06 -7.88 15.50
N GLN A 52 8.75 -8.86 14.66
CA GLN A 52 9.49 -9.15 13.42
C GLN A 52 8.88 -8.53 12.17
N GLN A 53 7.64 -8.02 12.25
CA GLN A 53 6.91 -7.56 11.07
C GLN A 53 7.45 -6.25 10.49
N ASP A 54 7.35 -6.12 9.18
CA ASP A 54 7.64 -4.90 8.45
C ASP A 54 6.43 -3.94 8.42
N ILE A 55 6.57 -2.83 7.69
CA ILE A 55 5.52 -1.84 7.45
C ILE A 55 4.27 -2.43 6.78
N SER A 56 4.37 -3.56 6.08
CA SER A 56 3.25 -4.25 5.41
C SER A 56 2.55 -5.28 6.29
N GLY A 57 3.04 -5.50 7.52
CA GLY A 57 2.51 -6.53 8.42
C GLY A 57 2.95 -7.95 8.05
N HIS A 58 4.11 -8.08 7.40
CA HIS A 58 4.69 -9.36 6.99
C HIS A 58 6.14 -9.48 7.45
N TYR A 59 6.63 -10.72 7.48
CA TYR A 59 8.06 -11.01 7.56
C TYR A 59 8.39 -12.38 6.96
N PHE A 60 9.65 -12.59 6.59
CA PHE A 60 10.09 -13.75 5.82
C PHE A 60 11.42 -14.28 6.35
N PHE A 61 11.52 -15.63 6.43
CA PHE A 61 12.77 -16.31 6.67
C PHE A 61 13.21 -17.06 5.40
N PRO A 62 14.51 -17.00 5.05
CA PRO A 62 15.02 -17.69 3.87
C PRO A 62 15.13 -19.19 4.14
N ARG A 63 14.83 -19.98 3.12
CA ARG A 63 15.19 -21.39 2.98
C ARG A 63 16.27 -21.51 1.93
N GLU A 64 16.80 -22.69 1.71
CA GLU A 64 17.78 -22.96 0.66
C GLU A 64 17.29 -22.40 -0.70
N GLY A 65 18.17 -21.66 -1.40
CA GLY A 65 17.86 -21.05 -2.67
C GLY A 65 16.86 -19.91 -2.63
N ALA A 66 16.68 -19.25 -1.48
CA ALA A 66 15.75 -18.12 -1.32
C ALA A 66 16.06 -16.97 -2.27
N TYR A 67 15.05 -16.51 -3.01
CA TYR A 67 15.17 -15.37 -3.91
C TYR A 67 13.86 -14.61 -4.09
N VAL A 68 13.99 -13.36 -4.49
CA VAL A 68 12.92 -12.52 -5.01
C VAL A 68 13.39 -11.83 -6.28
N GLN A 69 12.55 -11.79 -7.30
CA GLN A 69 12.88 -11.17 -8.58
C GLN A 69 11.74 -10.25 -9.03
N LEU A 70 12.10 -9.05 -9.40
CA LEU A 70 11.21 -8.07 -10.01
C LEU A 70 11.66 -7.79 -11.45
N LYS A 71 10.68 -7.73 -12.35
CA LYS A 71 10.89 -7.34 -13.76
C LYS A 71 9.86 -6.32 -14.15
N GLY A 72 10.30 -5.15 -14.60
CA GLY A 72 9.43 -4.08 -15.10
C GLY A 72 8.62 -4.54 -16.31
N GLN A 73 7.45 -3.94 -16.51
CA GLN A 73 6.53 -4.23 -17.60
C GLN A 73 6.01 -2.93 -18.22
N SER A 74 6.10 -2.84 -19.54
CA SER A 74 5.61 -1.68 -20.33
C SER A 74 4.14 -1.76 -20.75
N LYS A 75 3.46 -2.89 -20.46
CA LYS A 75 2.08 -3.14 -20.92
C LYS A 75 1.08 -2.02 -20.60
N TYR A 76 1.24 -1.35 -19.46
CA TYR A 76 0.29 -0.33 -18.98
C TYR A 76 0.82 1.10 -19.10
N ALA A 77 2.12 1.27 -19.25
CA ALA A 77 2.75 2.54 -19.58
C ALA A 77 4.17 2.32 -20.14
N SER A 78 4.55 3.09 -21.15
CA SER A 78 5.73 2.88 -21.99
C SER A 78 7.08 2.92 -21.29
N ARG A 79 7.17 3.44 -20.06
CA ARG A 79 8.43 3.57 -19.31
C ARG A 79 8.45 2.81 -17.98
N LEU A 80 7.53 1.84 -17.79
CA LEU A 80 7.52 0.98 -16.60
C LEU A 80 8.43 -0.24 -16.73
N ASP A 81 9.11 -0.37 -17.84
CA ASP A 81 10.02 -1.48 -18.12
C ASP A 81 11.36 -1.37 -17.39
N THR A 82 11.77 -0.15 -16.97
CA THR A 82 13.04 0.08 -16.26
C THR A 82 12.86 1.02 -15.06
N CYS A 83 13.73 0.89 -14.07
CA CYS A 83 13.90 1.84 -12.95
C CYS A 83 15.38 2.21 -12.80
N GLU A 84 15.71 3.11 -11.86
CA GLU A 84 17.07 3.55 -11.60
C GLU A 84 17.67 3.01 -10.32
N VAL A 85 16.84 2.52 -9.39
CA VAL A 85 17.28 1.95 -8.11
C VAL A 85 16.44 0.73 -7.79
N SER A 86 17.10 -0.34 -7.35
CA SER A 86 16.42 -1.43 -6.65
C SER A 86 17.01 -1.61 -5.27
N THR A 87 16.15 -1.76 -4.27
CA THR A 87 16.55 -1.84 -2.87
C THR A 87 15.92 -3.06 -2.20
N PHE A 88 16.72 -3.81 -1.42
CA PHE A 88 16.27 -4.93 -0.62
C PHE A 88 16.31 -4.57 0.87
N TYR A 89 15.21 -4.77 1.59
CA TYR A 89 15.01 -4.38 2.99
C TYR A 89 14.93 -5.60 3.90
N PHE A 90 15.57 -5.52 5.05
CA PHE A 90 15.59 -6.58 6.07
C PHE A 90 15.92 -6.03 7.46
N LEU A 91 15.41 -6.68 8.50
CA LEU A 91 15.84 -6.47 9.89
C LEU A 91 17.05 -7.34 10.14
N ASN A 92 18.18 -6.74 10.52
CA ASN A 92 19.44 -7.45 10.70
C ASN A 92 19.97 -7.29 12.14
N LYS A 93 19.98 -8.40 12.86
CA LYS A 93 20.52 -8.49 14.23
C LYS A 93 21.85 -9.24 14.30
N GLY A 94 22.36 -9.74 13.18
CA GLY A 94 23.59 -10.50 13.10
C GLY A 94 24.36 -10.24 11.81
N PHE A 95 24.18 -11.07 10.77
CA PHE A 95 24.90 -10.93 9.51
C PHE A 95 24.02 -11.35 8.33
N ALA A 96 24.05 -10.56 7.26
CA ALA A 96 23.38 -10.84 6.00
C ALA A 96 24.36 -10.79 4.84
N ALA A 97 24.37 -11.82 3.99
CA ALA A 97 25.00 -11.79 2.68
C ALA A 97 23.90 -12.03 1.62
N VAL A 98 23.66 -11.03 0.78
CA VAL A 98 22.68 -11.09 -0.29
C VAL A 98 23.32 -10.75 -1.63
N ARG A 99 22.86 -11.40 -2.69
CA ARG A 99 23.39 -11.19 -4.04
C ARG A 99 22.34 -10.54 -4.92
N SER A 100 22.71 -9.44 -5.57
CA SER A 100 21.89 -8.80 -6.59
C SER A 100 22.37 -9.21 -7.99
N LYS A 101 21.44 -9.59 -8.86
CA LYS A 101 21.70 -9.81 -10.29
C LYS A 101 20.79 -8.91 -11.12
N VAL A 102 21.39 -7.94 -11.79
CA VAL A 102 20.68 -6.92 -12.57
C VAL A 102 20.66 -7.30 -14.05
N ASN A 103 19.50 -7.23 -14.66
CA ASN A 103 19.27 -7.53 -16.08
C ASN A 103 19.80 -8.93 -16.46
N ASN A 104 20.62 -9.00 -17.49
CA ASN A 104 21.24 -10.21 -18.00
C ASN A 104 22.72 -10.33 -17.60
N ALA A 105 23.13 -9.69 -16.49
CA ALA A 105 24.51 -9.82 -16.00
C ALA A 105 24.89 -11.29 -15.83
N ALA A 106 26.12 -11.67 -16.21
CA ALA A 106 26.60 -13.05 -16.05
C ALA A 106 26.69 -13.41 -14.57
N GLU A 107 27.25 -12.49 -13.77
CA GLU A 107 27.40 -12.62 -12.32
C GLU A 107 26.58 -11.57 -11.59
N GLY A 108 26.26 -11.83 -10.32
CA GLY A 108 25.61 -10.91 -9.42
C GLY A 108 26.62 -10.28 -8.45
N GLU A 109 26.33 -9.07 -8.00
CA GLU A 109 27.09 -8.36 -6.94
C GLU A 109 26.73 -8.91 -5.57
N LEU A 110 27.71 -9.22 -4.74
CA LEU A 110 27.52 -9.65 -3.36
C LEU A 110 27.53 -8.42 -2.44
N HIS A 111 26.57 -8.37 -1.54
CA HIS A 111 26.44 -7.36 -0.50
C HIS A 111 26.47 -8.05 0.86
N GLU A 112 27.42 -7.64 1.70
CA GLU A 112 27.60 -8.18 3.04
C GLU A 112 27.32 -7.09 4.07
N GLU A 113 26.42 -7.35 5.01
CA GLU A 113 25.93 -6.38 5.99
C GLU A 113 26.03 -6.94 7.40
N VAL A 114 26.75 -6.24 8.26
CA VAL A 114 26.77 -6.52 9.71
C VAL A 114 25.54 -5.92 10.35
N GLY A 115 24.89 -6.68 11.25
CA GLY A 115 23.66 -6.29 11.90
C GLY A 115 23.79 -5.06 12.78
N THR A 116 22.85 -4.13 12.66
CA THR A 116 22.72 -2.94 13.51
C THR A 116 21.62 -3.10 14.57
N GLY A 117 20.89 -4.21 14.54
CA GLY A 117 19.71 -4.43 15.37
C GLY A 117 18.43 -3.78 14.85
N GLY A 118 18.50 -2.97 13.79
CA GLY A 118 17.42 -2.26 13.13
C GLY A 118 17.19 -2.71 11.70
N VAL A 119 16.28 -2.02 11.00
CA VAL A 119 16.06 -2.23 9.56
C VAL A 119 17.22 -1.66 8.77
N GLN A 120 17.78 -2.49 7.90
CA GLN A 120 18.81 -2.14 6.93
C GLN A 120 18.29 -2.32 5.51
N ALA A 121 19.01 -1.71 4.56
CA ALA A 121 18.68 -1.80 3.15
C ALA A 121 19.95 -1.78 2.30
N VAL A 122 20.02 -2.67 1.33
CA VAL A 122 21.06 -2.66 0.29
C VAL A 122 20.45 -2.26 -1.05
N SER A 123 21.19 -1.52 -1.85
CA SER A 123 20.66 -0.97 -3.11
C SER A 123 21.64 -1.12 -4.25
N VAL A 124 21.10 -1.42 -5.43
CA VAL A 124 21.81 -1.33 -6.71
C VAL A 124 21.24 -0.19 -7.55
N ARG A 125 22.10 0.48 -8.30
CA ARG A 125 21.79 1.65 -9.11
C ARG A 125 22.14 1.44 -10.57
N GLY A 126 21.38 2.05 -11.47
CA GLY A 126 21.60 1.99 -12.90
C GLY A 126 20.30 1.84 -13.68
N ARG A 127 20.35 1.51 -14.95
CA ARG A 127 19.16 1.18 -15.75
C ARG A 127 18.78 -0.28 -15.48
N ILE A 128 17.76 -0.48 -14.64
CA ILE A 128 17.33 -1.78 -14.14
C ILE A 128 15.97 -2.17 -14.77
N GLY A 129 15.98 -3.11 -15.71
CA GLY A 129 14.75 -3.71 -16.27
C GLY A 129 14.30 -4.92 -15.48
N GLN A 130 15.26 -5.62 -14.87
CA GLN A 130 15.03 -6.78 -14.01
C GLN A 130 16.10 -6.82 -12.94
N VAL A 131 15.70 -7.20 -11.74
CA VAL A 131 16.61 -7.47 -10.63
C VAL A 131 16.19 -8.74 -9.92
N ARG A 132 17.16 -9.60 -9.62
CA ARG A 132 16.99 -10.76 -8.75
C ARG A 132 17.89 -10.59 -7.53
N TRP A 133 17.28 -10.65 -6.37
CA TRP A 133 17.95 -10.71 -5.09
C TRP A 133 17.89 -12.13 -4.56
N SER A 134 19.01 -12.71 -4.21
CA SER A 134 19.13 -14.04 -3.58
C SER A 134 19.85 -13.94 -2.25
N VAL A 135 19.51 -14.82 -1.32
CA VAL A 135 20.15 -14.89 0.00
C VAL A 135 21.25 -15.94 -0.08
N GLU A 136 22.48 -15.51 0.21
CA GLU A 136 23.66 -16.38 0.29
C GLU A 136 23.89 -16.86 1.74
N GLN A 137 23.74 -15.92 2.71
CA GLN A 137 23.86 -16.21 4.13
C GLN A 137 22.94 -15.30 4.93
N ALA A 138 22.32 -15.82 5.97
CA ALA A 138 21.50 -15.07 6.91
C ALA A 138 21.67 -15.64 8.33
N ASP A 139 22.21 -14.84 9.23
CA ASP A 139 22.29 -15.13 10.64
C ASP A 139 21.54 -14.04 11.40
N SER A 140 20.47 -14.44 12.10
CA SER A 140 19.59 -13.53 12.86
C SER A 140 19.02 -12.40 12.01
N VAL A 141 18.60 -12.72 10.77
CA VAL A 141 18.05 -11.79 9.78
C VAL A 141 16.60 -12.13 9.46
N THR A 142 15.76 -11.11 9.44
CA THR A 142 14.36 -11.19 9.01
C THR A 142 14.17 -10.36 7.75
N PHE A 143 13.78 -10.97 6.63
CA PHE A 143 13.62 -10.29 5.36
C PHE A 143 12.23 -9.69 5.24
N TYR A 144 12.13 -8.59 4.48
CA TYR A 144 10.94 -7.78 4.35
C TYR A 144 10.44 -7.66 2.91
N GLY A 145 11.13 -6.90 2.08
CA GLY A 145 10.67 -6.65 0.73
C GLY A 145 11.71 -5.97 -0.15
N VAL A 146 11.34 -5.81 -1.40
CA VAL A 146 12.17 -5.24 -2.46
C VAL A 146 11.44 -4.08 -3.13
N ALA A 147 12.15 -3.02 -3.46
CA ALA A 147 11.63 -1.91 -4.25
C ALA A 147 12.31 -1.80 -5.61
N MET A 148 11.57 -1.26 -6.59
CA MET A 148 12.09 -0.75 -7.87
C MET A 148 11.64 0.70 -8.00
N ASP A 149 12.56 1.64 -7.85
CA ASP A 149 12.26 3.06 -7.76
C ASP A 149 12.95 3.88 -8.85
N GLY A 150 12.38 5.01 -9.15
CA GLY A 150 12.98 6.05 -9.93
C GLY A 150 13.57 7.17 -9.09
N ARG A 151 14.41 7.98 -9.72
CA ARG A 151 14.93 9.20 -9.10
C ARG A 151 13.91 10.35 -9.12
N GLN A 152 12.96 10.29 -10.03
CA GLN A 152 11.95 11.33 -10.22
C GLN A 152 10.58 10.71 -10.42
N GLY A 153 9.53 11.46 -10.08
CA GLY A 153 8.15 11.05 -10.23
C GLY A 153 7.52 10.57 -8.94
N ILE A 154 6.40 9.87 -9.05
CA ILE A 154 5.64 9.33 -7.92
C ILE A 154 5.93 7.84 -7.79
N SER A 155 6.35 7.40 -6.61
CA SER A 155 6.39 6.00 -6.22
C SER A 155 5.16 5.66 -5.40
N LEU A 156 4.53 4.52 -5.68
CA LEU A 156 3.36 4.03 -4.94
C LEU A 156 3.64 2.67 -4.34
N ASP A 157 3.66 2.61 -3.02
CA ASP A 157 3.76 1.36 -2.27
C ASP A 157 2.35 0.86 -1.93
N ASN A 158 2.11 -0.42 -2.12
CA ASN A 158 0.83 -1.03 -1.79
C ASN A 158 1.01 -2.06 -0.67
N PHE A 159 0.58 -1.69 0.53
CA PHE A 159 0.64 -2.50 1.75
C PHE A 159 -0.71 -3.17 2.08
N SER A 160 -1.55 -3.42 1.09
CA SER A 160 -2.85 -4.04 1.30
C SER A 160 -2.72 -5.45 1.89
N VAL A 161 -3.43 -5.69 3.00
CA VAL A 161 -3.60 -7.00 3.63
C VAL A 161 -5.04 -7.45 3.45
N ARG A 162 -5.27 -8.54 2.73
CA ARG A 162 -6.63 -9.07 2.46
C ARG A 162 -7.32 -9.43 3.77
N GLY A 163 -8.62 -9.09 3.88
CA GLY A 163 -9.44 -9.40 5.05
C GLY A 163 -9.14 -8.56 6.30
N SER A 164 -8.16 -7.66 6.26
CA SER A 164 -7.79 -6.83 7.39
C SER A 164 -8.81 -5.71 7.66
N SER A 165 -8.97 -5.40 8.95
CA SER A 165 -9.69 -4.20 9.42
C SER A 165 -8.82 -2.94 9.46
N GLY A 166 -7.50 -3.07 9.27
CA GLY A 166 -6.51 -2.00 9.47
C GLY A 166 -6.01 -1.88 10.91
N LEU A 167 -6.67 -2.48 11.89
CA LEU A 167 -6.30 -2.33 13.30
C LEU A 167 -4.96 -2.96 13.67
N HIS A 168 -4.46 -3.90 12.85
CA HIS A 168 -3.14 -4.51 13.05
C HIS A 168 -1.99 -3.50 12.91
N LEU A 169 -2.16 -2.41 12.16
CA LEU A 169 -1.13 -1.40 11.94
C LEU A 169 -0.57 -0.81 13.24
N ARG A 170 -1.38 -0.70 14.28
CA ARG A 170 -0.93 -0.23 15.62
C ARG A 170 0.02 -1.20 16.33
N SER A 171 0.12 -2.46 15.85
CA SER A 171 1.01 -3.48 16.41
C SER A 171 2.36 -3.59 15.71
N ILE A 172 2.56 -2.84 14.63
CA ILE A 172 3.87 -2.75 13.98
C ILE A 172 4.80 -2.00 14.93
N PRO A 173 6.00 -2.51 15.22
CA PRO A 173 6.90 -1.85 16.15
C PRO A 173 7.23 -0.43 15.69
N LEU A 174 7.17 0.53 16.61
CA LEU A 174 7.42 1.93 16.30
C LEU A 174 8.82 2.14 15.69
N HIS A 175 9.83 1.45 16.25
CA HIS A 175 11.20 1.52 15.72
C HIS A 175 11.29 1.03 14.28
N THR A 176 10.53 -0.02 13.90
CA THR A 176 10.48 -0.51 12.51
C THR A 176 9.89 0.56 11.57
N LEU A 177 8.79 1.20 11.98
CA LEU A 177 8.19 2.29 11.19
C LEU A 177 9.14 3.50 11.07
N CYS A 178 9.83 3.89 12.16
CA CYS A 178 10.83 4.96 12.14
C CYS A 178 12.02 4.62 11.24
N ASP A 179 12.48 3.36 11.24
CA ASP A 179 13.53 2.92 10.33
C ASP A 179 13.07 3.00 8.86
N PHE A 180 11.82 2.60 8.58
CA PHE A 180 11.24 2.77 7.25
C PHE A 180 11.14 4.25 6.87
N GLN A 181 10.71 5.14 7.77
CA GLN A 181 10.69 6.59 7.50
C GLN A 181 12.08 7.11 7.10
N ARG A 182 13.12 6.65 7.76
CA ARG A 182 14.51 7.03 7.45
C ARG A 182 15.01 6.46 6.12
N LEU A 183 14.69 5.20 5.81
CA LEU A 183 15.17 4.49 4.63
C LEU A 183 14.30 4.73 3.39
N ARG A 184 13.00 4.98 3.60
CA ARG A 184 11.98 5.15 2.57
C ARG A 184 10.92 6.14 3.03
N PRO A 185 11.23 7.45 3.02
CA PRO A 185 10.28 8.47 3.47
C PRO A 185 9.04 8.52 2.56
N TYR A 186 7.89 8.84 3.15
CA TYR A 186 6.61 9.01 2.48
C TYR A 186 6.11 10.43 2.59
N ASP A 187 5.59 10.99 1.48
CA ASP A 187 4.91 12.29 1.46
C ASP A 187 3.43 12.17 1.84
N LEU A 188 2.83 11.02 1.50
CA LEU A 188 1.41 10.74 1.73
C LEU A 188 1.18 9.27 2.10
N ILE A 189 0.46 9.05 3.19
CA ILE A 189 -0.09 7.74 3.56
C ILE A 189 -1.60 7.75 3.32
N VAL A 190 -2.09 6.83 2.47
CA VAL A 190 -3.52 6.64 2.23
C VAL A 190 -4.00 5.43 3.03
N VAL A 191 -4.92 5.67 3.97
CA VAL A 191 -5.52 4.65 4.82
C VAL A 191 -6.91 4.31 4.28
N GLN A 192 -7.07 3.10 3.73
CA GLN A 192 -8.34 2.61 3.18
C GLN A 192 -8.69 1.25 3.76
N TYR A 193 -9.49 1.23 4.81
CA TYR A 193 -9.96 0.02 5.51
C TYR A 193 -11.43 0.17 5.90
N GLY A 194 -12.02 -0.92 6.39
CA GLY A 194 -13.35 -0.89 7.00
C GLY A 194 -14.38 -1.79 6.32
N LEU A 195 -14.22 -2.15 5.05
CA LEU A 195 -15.18 -2.99 4.34
C LEU A 195 -15.39 -4.36 5.04
N ASN A 196 -14.32 -4.90 5.65
CA ASN A 196 -14.37 -6.13 6.45
C ASN A 196 -14.94 -5.93 7.87
N VAL A 197 -15.22 -4.70 8.28
CA VAL A 197 -15.82 -4.33 9.56
C VAL A 197 -17.32 -4.06 9.40
N ALA A 198 -17.76 -3.64 8.21
CA ALA A 198 -19.14 -3.34 7.92
C ALA A 198 -20.02 -4.60 8.03
N THR A 199 -21.12 -4.50 8.79
CA THR A 199 -22.14 -5.54 8.92
C THR A 199 -23.49 -5.01 8.48
N GLU A 200 -24.44 -5.90 8.13
CA GLU A 200 -25.77 -5.49 7.67
C GLU A 200 -26.48 -4.55 8.63
N ARG A 201 -26.41 -4.85 9.92
CA ARG A 201 -27.08 -4.10 11.00
C ARG A 201 -26.12 -3.26 11.83
N GLY A 202 -24.90 -2.99 11.34
CA GLY A 202 -23.90 -2.22 12.06
C GLY A 202 -24.41 -0.81 12.40
N ILE A 203 -24.76 -0.59 13.70
CA ILE A 203 -25.25 0.71 14.19
C ILE A 203 -24.12 1.48 14.83
N LYS A 204 -23.26 0.79 15.60
CA LYS A 204 -22.18 1.38 16.39
C LYS A 204 -20.82 0.79 16.00
N TYR A 205 -19.86 1.65 15.81
CA TYR A 205 -18.46 1.30 15.49
C TYR A 205 -17.47 1.97 16.44
N ASP A 206 -17.88 2.22 17.71
CA ASP A 206 -17.06 2.93 18.71
C ASP A 206 -15.71 2.21 18.94
N GLY A 207 -15.73 0.88 19.06
CA GLY A 207 -14.50 0.07 19.20
C GLY A 207 -13.57 0.20 18.00
N TYR A 208 -14.12 0.19 16.79
CA TYR A 208 -13.36 0.42 15.57
C TYR A 208 -12.79 1.83 15.51
N LYS A 209 -13.60 2.85 15.83
CA LYS A 209 -13.16 4.25 15.92
C LYS A 209 -12.00 4.39 16.88
N LYS A 210 -12.13 3.90 18.12
CA LYS A 210 -11.04 3.93 19.11
C LYS A 210 -9.76 3.27 18.60
N GLY A 211 -9.90 2.11 17.96
CA GLY A 211 -8.76 1.39 17.38
C GLY A 211 -8.08 2.15 16.24
N MET A 212 -8.86 2.76 15.34
CA MET A 212 -8.31 3.53 14.21
C MET A 212 -7.68 4.85 14.64
N LEU A 213 -8.22 5.53 15.66
CA LEU A 213 -7.57 6.69 16.27
C LEU A 213 -6.17 6.32 16.78
N SER A 214 -6.04 5.16 17.46
CA SER A 214 -4.73 4.65 17.90
C SER A 214 -3.80 4.29 16.74
N VAL A 215 -4.32 3.77 15.63
CA VAL A 215 -3.54 3.51 14.40
C VAL A 215 -3.00 4.82 13.83
N ILE A 216 -3.85 5.84 13.69
CA ILE A 216 -3.45 7.12 13.10
C ILE A 216 -2.42 7.82 13.98
N GLU A 217 -2.60 7.82 15.30
CA GLU A 217 -1.62 8.39 16.24
C GLU A 217 -0.27 7.67 16.14
N HIS A 218 -0.28 6.33 16.03
CA HIS A 218 0.92 5.53 15.85
C HIS A 218 1.64 5.87 14.53
N LEU A 219 0.90 6.03 13.43
CA LEU A 219 1.46 6.45 12.14
C LEU A 219 2.01 7.88 12.20
N LYS A 220 1.31 8.83 12.83
CA LYS A 220 1.81 10.20 13.02
C LYS A 220 3.10 10.26 13.84
N THR A 221 3.20 9.42 14.86
CA THR A 221 4.42 9.32 15.68
C THR A 221 5.61 8.82 14.85
N ALA A 222 5.38 7.83 13.97
CA ALA A 222 6.44 7.26 13.14
C ALA A 222 6.79 8.14 11.94
N PHE A 223 5.81 8.86 11.40
CA PHE A 223 5.89 9.65 10.16
C PHE A 223 5.41 11.08 10.39
N PRO A 224 6.11 11.90 11.21
CA PRO A 224 5.60 13.20 11.66
C PRO A 224 5.40 14.21 10.54
N GLU A 225 6.18 14.13 9.46
CA GLU A 225 6.12 15.05 8.30
C GLU A 225 5.21 14.53 7.19
N THR A 226 4.61 13.35 7.36
CA THR A 226 3.82 12.70 6.31
C THR A 226 2.34 13.05 6.42
N SER A 227 1.73 13.52 5.34
CA SER A 227 0.29 13.73 5.27
C SER A 227 -0.46 12.40 5.30
N ILE A 228 -1.60 12.35 6.01
CA ILE A 228 -2.46 11.16 6.05
C ILE A 228 -3.81 11.47 5.43
N LEU A 229 -4.27 10.62 4.51
CA LEU A 229 -5.58 10.65 3.90
C LEU A 229 -6.37 9.41 4.30
N LEU A 230 -7.47 9.57 5.02
CA LEU A 230 -8.42 8.49 5.28
C LEU A 230 -9.44 8.44 4.14
N VAL A 231 -9.53 7.28 3.48
CA VAL A 231 -10.52 6.99 2.44
C VAL A 231 -11.64 6.15 3.03
N SER A 232 -12.89 6.58 2.85
CA SER A 232 -14.04 5.83 3.36
C SER A 232 -14.22 4.49 2.65
N VAL A 233 -15.04 3.61 3.25
CA VAL A 233 -15.57 2.46 2.50
C VAL A 233 -16.45 2.96 1.36
N GLY A 234 -16.54 2.15 0.30
CA GLY A 234 -17.46 2.37 -0.81
C GLY A 234 -18.85 1.82 -0.53
N ASP A 235 -19.73 1.96 -1.53
CA ASP A 235 -21.04 1.33 -1.47
C ASP A 235 -20.92 -0.19 -1.48
N ARG A 236 -21.80 -0.83 -0.72
CA ARG A 236 -21.95 -2.27 -0.66
C ARG A 236 -23.43 -2.60 -0.49
N GLU A 237 -23.95 -3.51 -1.30
CA GLU A 237 -25.32 -3.92 -1.20
C GLU A 237 -25.49 -5.32 -0.60
N TYR A 238 -26.67 -5.56 -0.07
CA TYR A 238 -27.13 -6.83 0.43
C TYR A 238 -28.58 -7.07 0.00
N LYS A 239 -29.03 -8.30 0.03
CA LYS A 239 -30.46 -8.62 -0.18
C LYS A 239 -31.20 -8.55 1.15
N ASN A 240 -32.25 -7.72 1.20
CA ASN A 240 -33.14 -7.65 2.36
C ASN A 240 -34.02 -8.92 2.45
N GLU A 241 -34.87 -8.98 3.46
CA GLU A 241 -35.77 -10.11 3.72
C GLU A 241 -36.74 -10.36 2.55
N ASN A 242 -37.03 -9.37 1.73
CA ASN A 242 -37.89 -9.46 0.54
C ASN A 242 -37.09 -9.81 -0.73
N GLY A 243 -35.79 -9.98 -0.64
CA GLY A 243 -34.91 -10.25 -1.77
C GLY A 243 -34.48 -9.00 -2.56
N ASP A 244 -34.88 -7.77 -2.16
CA ASP A 244 -34.49 -6.53 -2.81
C ASP A 244 -33.03 -6.17 -2.47
N LEU A 245 -32.29 -5.69 -3.45
CA LEU A 245 -30.98 -5.11 -3.25
C LEU A 245 -31.10 -3.75 -2.56
N ARG A 246 -30.32 -3.54 -1.52
CA ARG A 246 -30.28 -2.29 -0.74
C ARG A 246 -28.84 -2.00 -0.29
N THR A 247 -28.43 -0.74 -0.35
CA THR A 247 -27.19 -0.31 0.30
C THR A 247 -27.21 -0.72 1.78
N MET A 248 -26.18 -1.39 2.20
CA MET A 248 -26.05 -1.92 3.58
C MET A 248 -26.06 -0.77 4.60
N PRO A 249 -27.02 -0.74 5.55
CA PRO A 249 -27.11 0.33 6.56
C PRO A 249 -25.83 0.51 7.35
N GLY A 250 -25.14 -0.59 7.68
CA GLY A 250 -23.88 -0.58 8.39
C GLY A 250 -22.75 0.16 7.65
N VAL A 251 -22.77 0.18 6.32
CA VAL A 251 -21.80 0.95 5.50
C VAL A 251 -22.00 2.45 5.75
N LYS A 252 -23.24 2.95 5.67
CA LYS A 252 -23.54 4.37 5.90
C LYS A 252 -23.14 4.82 7.30
N ASN A 253 -23.41 3.99 8.31
CA ASN A 253 -22.98 4.26 9.67
C ASN A 253 -21.46 4.28 9.80
N LEU A 254 -20.77 3.30 9.21
CA LEU A 254 -19.30 3.23 9.24
C LEU A 254 -18.64 4.45 8.60
N ILE A 255 -19.18 4.96 7.49
CA ILE A 255 -18.68 6.19 6.83
C ILE A 255 -18.73 7.38 7.78
N ARG A 256 -19.83 7.56 8.56
CA ARG A 256 -19.92 8.61 9.57
C ARG A 256 -18.85 8.49 10.65
N TYR A 257 -18.57 7.26 11.10
CA TYR A 257 -17.48 6.99 12.02
C TYR A 257 -16.11 7.29 11.41
N GLN A 258 -15.88 6.91 10.15
CA GLN A 258 -14.63 7.22 9.45
C GLN A 258 -14.42 8.74 9.27
N GLN A 259 -15.48 9.47 8.94
CA GLN A 259 -15.44 10.92 8.91
C GLN A 259 -15.10 11.54 10.28
N SER A 260 -15.70 11.02 11.36
CA SER A 260 -15.38 11.44 12.73
C SER A 260 -13.94 11.09 13.12
N ILE A 261 -13.42 9.92 12.70
CA ILE A 261 -12.01 9.55 12.91
C ILE A 261 -11.08 10.58 12.25
N ALA A 262 -11.35 10.94 11.01
CA ALA A 262 -10.53 11.92 10.30
C ALA A 262 -10.56 13.30 10.97
N ALA A 263 -11.75 13.76 11.40
CA ALA A 263 -11.93 15.02 12.12
C ALA A 263 -11.18 15.03 13.46
N ASP A 264 -11.37 14.00 14.30
CA ASP A 264 -10.74 13.87 15.60
C ASP A 264 -9.21 13.75 15.52
N SER A 265 -8.71 13.15 14.42
CA SER A 265 -7.28 13.01 14.17
C SER A 265 -6.66 14.18 13.39
N HIS A 266 -7.45 15.17 12.98
CA HIS A 266 -6.98 16.29 12.13
C HIS A 266 -6.22 15.82 10.88
N ILE A 267 -6.83 14.87 10.12
CA ILE A 267 -6.29 14.36 8.86
C ILE A 267 -7.29 14.58 7.73
N ALA A 268 -6.81 14.47 6.49
CA ALA A 268 -7.66 14.57 5.31
C ALA A 268 -8.63 13.38 5.21
N PHE A 269 -9.82 13.62 4.68
CA PHE A 269 -10.86 12.62 4.44
C PHE A 269 -11.35 12.68 3.00
N TRP A 270 -11.44 11.53 2.33
CA TRP A 270 -12.08 11.41 1.03
C TRP A 270 -13.22 10.39 1.08
N ASN A 271 -14.41 10.84 0.72
CA ASN A 271 -15.62 10.02 0.75
C ASN A 271 -15.75 9.23 -0.55
N MET A 272 -15.21 8.00 -0.57
CA MET A 272 -15.29 7.11 -1.74
C MET A 272 -16.74 6.70 -2.07
N TYR A 273 -17.60 6.58 -1.06
CA TYR A 273 -19.01 6.27 -1.26
C TYR A 273 -19.72 7.33 -2.12
N GLU A 274 -19.51 8.61 -1.81
CA GLU A 274 -20.05 9.71 -2.63
C GLU A 274 -19.39 9.76 -4.02
N ALA A 275 -18.09 9.50 -4.09
CA ALA A 275 -17.37 9.45 -5.37
C ALA A 275 -17.86 8.31 -6.28
N MET A 276 -18.38 7.22 -5.71
CA MET A 276 -19.03 6.14 -6.45
C MET A 276 -20.41 6.53 -6.99
N GLY A 277 -21.07 7.54 -6.42
CA GLY A 277 -22.45 7.96 -6.72
C GLY A 277 -23.42 7.75 -5.57
N GLY A 278 -22.96 7.34 -4.39
CA GLY A 278 -23.76 7.17 -3.19
C GLY A 278 -24.57 5.86 -3.17
N GLN A 279 -25.81 5.95 -2.71
CA GLN A 279 -26.70 4.80 -2.53
C GLN A 279 -27.01 4.09 -3.85
N GLY A 280 -26.78 2.76 -3.90
CA GLY A 280 -27.04 1.94 -5.07
C GLY A 280 -25.92 1.98 -6.11
N SER A 281 -24.88 2.78 -5.90
CA SER A 281 -23.84 3.01 -6.89
C SER A 281 -23.05 1.76 -7.26
N ILE A 282 -22.91 0.78 -6.37
CA ILE A 282 -22.24 -0.48 -6.71
C ILE A 282 -23.01 -1.27 -7.78
N VAL A 283 -24.36 -1.20 -7.79
CA VAL A 283 -25.21 -1.82 -8.81
C VAL A 283 -25.02 -1.13 -10.16
N ASP A 284 -24.99 0.20 -10.18
CA ASP A 284 -24.72 0.98 -11.38
C ASP A 284 -23.32 0.67 -11.93
N MET A 285 -22.34 0.55 -11.07
CA MET A 285 -20.98 0.16 -11.45
C MET A 285 -20.90 -1.27 -12.01
N ILE A 286 -21.73 -2.20 -11.50
CA ILE A 286 -21.87 -3.55 -12.09
C ILE A 286 -22.41 -3.45 -13.51
N GLY A 287 -23.49 -2.67 -13.71
CA GLY A 287 -24.07 -2.41 -15.03
C GLY A 287 -23.05 -1.84 -16.03
N GLN A 288 -22.13 -1.02 -15.56
CA GLN A 288 -21.03 -0.43 -16.34
C GLN A 288 -19.79 -1.35 -16.43
N LYS A 289 -19.83 -2.57 -15.90
CA LYS A 289 -18.70 -3.51 -15.83
C LYS A 289 -17.49 -2.96 -15.05
N MET A 290 -17.75 -2.18 -14.01
CA MET A 290 -16.74 -1.57 -13.12
C MET A 290 -16.66 -2.26 -11.76
N ALA A 291 -17.62 -3.13 -11.42
CA ALA A 291 -17.64 -3.90 -10.18
C ALA A 291 -17.97 -5.37 -10.46
N ASN A 292 -17.73 -6.22 -9.46
CA ASN A 292 -18.03 -7.65 -9.50
C ASN A 292 -19.49 -7.91 -9.12
N LEU A 293 -20.03 -9.07 -9.53
CA LEU A 293 -21.39 -9.50 -9.22
C LEU A 293 -21.63 -9.85 -7.73
N ASP A 294 -20.62 -9.68 -6.88
CA ASP A 294 -20.71 -9.87 -5.43
C ASP A 294 -21.25 -8.62 -4.69
N TYR A 295 -21.61 -7.57 -5.42
CA TYR A 295 -22.13 -6.31 -4.90
C TYR A 295 -21.24 -5.63 -3.84
N THR A 296 -19.94 -5.88 -3.90
CA THR A 296 -18.99 -5.44 -2.88
C THR A 296 -17.69 -4.92 -3.49
N HIS A 297 -17.10 -5.66 -4.43
CA HIS A 297 -15.76 -5.39 -4.91
C HIS A 297 -15.76 -4.73 -6.29
N ILE A 298 -15.11 -3.59 -6.38
CA ILE A 298 -14.77 -2.96 -7.66
C ILE A 298 -13.68 -3.77 -8.37
N ASN A 299 -13.68 -3.76 -9.70
CA ASN A 299 -12.65 -4.35 -10.53
C ASN A 299 -11.64 -3.29 -11.01
N PHE A 300 -10.68 -3.66 -11.86
CA PHE A 300 -9.66 -2.72 -12.38
C PHE A 300 -10.26 -1.52 -13.12
N LYS A 301 -11.35 -1.70 -13.86
CA LYS A 301 -12.02 -0.59 -14.56
C LYS A 301 -12.63 0.39 -13.57
N GLY A 302 -13.31 -0.12 -12.53
CA GLY A 302 -13.86 0.70 -11.45
C GLY A 302 -12.77 1.38 -10.63
N GLY A 303 -11.70 0.67 -10.31
CA GLY A 303 -10.54 1.25 -9.64
C GLY A 303 -9.90 2.39 -10.42
N LYS A 304 -9.76 2.23 -11.74
CA LYS A 304 -9.24 3.31 -12.62
C LYS A 304 -10.17 4.53 -12.64
N HIS A 305 -11.48 4.30 -12.66
CA HIS A 305 -12.48 5.38 -12.63
C HIS A 305 -12.40 6.18 -11.33
N LEU A 306 -12.42 5.50 -10.18
CA LEU A 306 -12.36 6.15 -8.86
C LEU A 306 -11.00 6.81 -8.60
N ALA A 307 -9.90 6.21 -9.07
CA ALA A 307 -8.59 6.85 -9.02
C ALA A 307 -8.53 8.15 -9.83
N GLY A 308 -9.24 8.23 -10.97
CA GLY A 308 -9.40 9.46 -11.73
C GLY A 308 -10.10 10.55 -10.92
N ILE A 309 -11.22 10.20 -10.27
CA ILE A 309 -11.98 11.16 -9.43
C ILE A 309 -11.14 11.62 -8.24
N LEU A 310 -10.43 10.71 -7.56
CA LEU A 310 -9.53 11.07 -6.47
C LEU A 310 -8.42 12.01 -6.95
N PHE A 311 -7.81 11.69 -8.08
CA PHE A 311 -6.77 12.55 -8.67
C PHE A 311 -7.27 13.95 -8.98
N GLU A 312 -8.44 14.09 -9.62
CA GLU A 312 -9.06 15.39 -9.90
C GLU A 312 -9.36 16.15 -8.60
N THR A 313 -9.82 15.46 -7.56
CA THR A 313 -10.06 16.04 -6.22
C THR A 313 -8.76 16.59 -5.62
N LEU A 314 -7.67 15.83 -5.68
CA LEU A 314 -6.35 16.25 -5.17
C LEU A 314 -5.79 17.44 -5.98
N MET A 315 -5.94 17.43 -7.31
CA MET A 315 -5.48 18.52 -8.17
C MET A 315 -6.27 19.81 -7.94
N TYR A 316 -7.60 19.70 -7.74
CA TYR A 316 -8.42 20.84 -7.35
C TYR A 316 -7.98 21.41 -5.99
N GLY A 317 -7.77 20.55 -5.00
CA GLY A 317 -7.28 20.97 -3.69
C GLY A 317 -5.92 21.67 -3.75
N LYS A 318 -5.00 21.16 -4.57
CA LYS A 318 -3.71 21.80 -4.83
C LYS A 318 -3.87 23.20 -5.43
N GLU A 319 -4.72 23.35 -6.45
CA GLU A 319 -4.98 24.65 -7.08
C GLU A 319 -5.57 25.66 -6.07
N GLN A 320 -6.49 25.23 -5.21
CA GLN A 320 -7.05 26.09 -4.16
C GLN A 320 -6.00 26.50 -3.13
N TYR A 321 -5.11 25.59 -2.75
CA TYR A 321 -3.99 25.88 -1.85
C TYR A 321 -3.02 26.92 -2.47
N GLU A 322 -2.62 26.72 -3.72
CA GLU A 322 -1.71 27.65 -4.43
C GLU A 322 -2.31 29.05 -4.56
N ARG A 323 -3.61 29.14 -4.83
CA ARG A 323 -4.32 30.43 -4.87
C ARG A 323 -4.30 31.14 -3.52
N ARG A 324 -4.61 30.43 -2.42
CA ARG A 324 -4.59 31.02 -1.07
C ARG A 324 -3.19 31.50 -0.70
N LYS A 325 -2.19 30.68 -0.97
CA LYS A 325 -0.79 31.04 -0.69
C LYS A 325 -0.36 32.31 -1.43
N ALA A 326 -0.74 32.46 -2.68
CA ALA A 326 -0.47 33.67 -3.45
C ALA A 326 -1.13 34.93 -2.86
N TYR A 327 -2.33 34.81 -2.27
CA TYR A 327 -3.00 35.93 -1.58
C TYR A 327 -2.38 36.27 -0.22
N GLU A 328 -1.76 35.32 0.45
CA GLU A 328 -1.11 35.52 1.76
C GLU A 328 0.30 36.13 1.61
N GLU A 329 0.91 36.02 0.43
CA GLU A 329 2.24 36.57 0.09
C GLU A 329 2.15 37.99 -0.54
N GLU A 330 0.95 38.48 -0.90
CA GLU A 330 0.67 39.87 -1.32
C GLU A 330 0.32 40.77 -0.10
#